data_b45535d0d243be79cd6bec5a5d8a0120
#
_entry.id   b45535d0d243be79cd6bec5a5d8a0120
#
_cell.length_a   1.000
_cell.length_b   1.000
_cell.length_c   1.000
_cell.angle_alpha   90.00
_cell.angle_beta   90.00
_cell.angle_gamma   90.00
#
_symmetry.space_group_name_H-M   'P 1'
#
loop_
_entity.id
_entity.type
_entity.pdbx_description
1 polymer ?
#
loop_
_entity_poly.entity_id
_entity_poly.type
_entity_poly.pdbx_seq_one_letter_code
_entity_poly.pdbx_strand_id
1 'polypeptide(L)' 'MKFTKMQGIGNDYVYVNCFEETVADPERVSEIISDRHFGIGADGLVLIMPSDKADFRMRMFNADGSEGNMCGN' A
#
# COMPACT_ATOMS: atom_id res chain seq x y z
N MET A 1 7.78 7.01 8.10
CA MET A 1 6.93 6.84 6.93
C MET A 1 5.56 7.46 7.18
N LYS A 2 5.14 8.31 6.30
CA LYS A 2 3.81 8.91 6.39
C LYS A 2 2.83 8.05 5.61
N PHE A 3 1.69 7.80 6.20
CA PHE A 3 0.67 6.97 5.56
C PHE A 3 -0.72 7.42 5.97
N THR A 4 -1.69 6.99 5.20
CA THR A 4 -3.11 7.18 5.52
C THR A 4 -3.79 5.82 5.48
N LYS A 5 -4.47 5.46 6.56
CA LYS A 5 -5.26 4.23 6.58
C LYS A 5 -6.67 4.58 6.16
N MET A 6 -7.17 3.92 5.12
CA MET A 6 -8.51 4.17 4.59
C MET A 6 -9.33 2.89 4.62
N GLN A 7 -10.57 3.01 5.05
CA GLN A 7 -11.52 1.92 5.06
C GLN A 7 -12.43 2.00 3.86
N GLY A 8 -12.41 0.95 3.07
CA GLY A 8 -13.40 0.76 2.02
C GLY A 8 -14.44 -0.23 2.50
N ILE A 9 -15.29 -0.67 1.60
CA ILE A 9 -16.31 -1.66 1.92
C ILE A 9 -15.60 -3.01 2.12
N GLY A 10 -15.47 -3.43 3.39
CA GLY A 10 -14.89 -4.71 3.74
C GLY A 10 -13.37 -4.76 3.78
N ASN A 11 -12.67 -3.67 3.46
CA ASN A 11 -11.21 -3.67 3.42
C ASN A 11 -10.62 -2.43 4.06
N ASP A 12 -9.48 -2.63 4.74
CA ASP A 12 -8.68 -1.55 5.30
C ASP A 12 -7.32 -1.56 4.61
N TYR A 13 -6.97 -0.47 3.93
CA TYR A 13 -5.66 -0.37 3.28
C TYR A 13 -4.88 0.81 3.82
N VAL A 14 -3.57 0.65 3.89
CA VAL A 14 -2.66 1.75 4.20
C VAL A 14 -2.14 2.32 2.87
N TYR A 15 -2.28 3.62 2.70
CA TYR A 15 -1.85 4.33 1.50
C TYR A 15 -0.60 5.14 1.81
N VAL A 16 0.41 5.02 0.97
CA VAL A 16 1.65 5.79 1.10
C VAL A 16 1.85 6.62 -0.17
N ASN A 17 2.08 7.92 0.03
CA ASN A 17 2.33 8.83 -1.09
C ASN A 17 3.81 8.79 -1.45
N CYS A 18 4.13 8.04 -2.50
CA CYS A 18 5.50 7.89 -2.96
C CYS A 18 5.98 9.02 -3.87
N PHE A 19 5.19 10.06 -4.05
CA PHE A 19 5.68 11.30 -4.62
C PHE A 19 6.61 12.02 -3.63
N GLU A 20 6.40 11.81 -2.34
CA GLU A 20 7.16 12.48 -1.29
C GLU A 20 8.17 11.56 -0.62
N GLU A 21 7.98 10.26 -0.71
CA GLU A 21 8.89 9.33 -0.06
C GLU A 21 8.97 8.02 -0.84
N THR A 22 9.97 7.21 -0.50
CA THR A 22 10.21 5.94 -1.16
C THR A 22 10.06 4.80 -0.14
N VAL A 23 9.42 3.72 -0.56
CA VAL A 23 9.33 2.50 0.23
C VAL A 23 10.25 1.46 -0.40
N ALA A 24 11.32 1.11 0.30
CA ALA A 24 12.39 0.29 -0.25
C ALA A 24 12.01 -1.18 -0.43
N ASP A 25 11.21 -1.72 0.48
CA ASP A 25 10.84 -3.14 0.43
C ASP A 25 9.34 -3.24 0.73
N PRO A 26 8.49 -2.91 -0.25
CA PRO A 26 7.06 -2.82 0.01
C PRO A 26 6.42 -4.15 0.41
N GLU A 27 6.94 -5.26 -0.07
CA GLU A 27 6.39 -6.57 0.29
C GLU A 27 6.53 -6.81 1.79
N ARG A 28 7.71 -6.54 2.32
CA ARG A 28 7.95 -6.72 3.74
C ARG A 28 7.24 -5.68 4.58
N VAL A 29 7.19 -4.44 4.10
CA VAL A 29 6.45 -3.39 4.79
C VAL A 29 4.97 -3.76 4.90
N SER A 30 4.41 -4.31 3.82
CA SER A 30 3.02 -4.73 3.83
C SER A 30 2.75 -5.83 4.86
N GLU A 31 3.65 -6.80 4.97
CA GLU A 31 3.52 -7.84 5.98
C GLU A 31 3.55 -7.25 7.40
N ILE A 32 4.49 -6.34 7.64
CA ILE A 32 4.66 -5.76 8.97
C ILE A 32 3.48 -4.90 9.37
N ILE A 33 3.04 -4.00 8.50
CA ILE A 33 1.95 -3.08 8.85
C ILE A 33 0.60 -3.78 8.90
N SER A 34 0.46 -4.92 8.24
CA SER A 34 -0.79 -5.66 8.24
C SER A 34 -0.97 -6.53 9.48
N ASP A 35 0.08 -6.70 10.26
CA ASP A 35 0.00 -7.47 11.50
C ASP A 35 -0.91 -6.77 12.50
N ARG A 36 -1.91 -7.49 13.00
CA ARG A 36 -2.90 -6.91 13.90
C ARG A 36 -2.41 -6.77 15.33
N HIS A 37 -1.28 -7.39 15.67
CA HIS A 37 -0.70 -7.31 17.01
C HIS A 37 0.43 -6.30 17.10
N PHE A 38 1.28 -6.25 16.08
CA PHE A 38 2.49 -5.44 16.11
C PHE A 38 2.51 -4.34 15.06
N GLY A 39 1.61 -4.38 14.10
CA GLY A 39 1.50 -3.37 13.06
C GLY A 39 0.21 -2.56 13.19
N ILE A 40 -0.22 -2.01 12.08
CA ILE A 40 -1.41 -1.17 12.02
C ILE A 40 -2.69 -2.01 11.91
N GLY A 41 -2.55 -3.24 11.43
CA GLY A 41 -3.69 -4.12 11.27
C GLY A 41 -4.49 -3.81 10.01
N ALA A 42 -3.81 -3.69 8.89
CA ALA A 42 -4.45 -3.42 7.62
C ALA A 42 -4.60 -4.70 6.80
N ASP A 43 -5.40 -4.63 5.74
CA ASP A 43 -5.54 -5.73 4.79
C ASP A 43 -4.47 -5.69 3.72
N GLY A 44 -3.77 -4.58 3.60
CA GLY A 44 -2.68 -4.45 2.65
C GLY A 44 -2.15 -3.03 2.55
N LEU A 45 -1.23 -2.85 1.62
CA LEU A 45 -0.52 -1.60 1.38
C LEU A 45 -0.76 -1.16 -0.05
N VAL A 46 -1.05 0.12 -0.24
CA VAL A 46 -1.14 0.72 -1.57
C VAL A 46 -0.13 1.85 -1.67
N LEU A 47 0.71 1.79 -2.70
CA LEU A 47 1.68 2.85 -2.98
C LEU A 47 1.16 3.70 -4.13
N ILE A 48 1.13 5.02 -3.91
CA ILE A 48 0.76 5.97 -4.95
C ILE A 48 2.06 6.56 -5.47
N MET A 49 2.43 6.22 -6.70
CA MET A 49 3.74 6.51 -7.26
C MET A 49 3.63 7.40 -8.49
N PRO A 50 4.69 8.18 -8.79
CA PRO A 50 4.72 8.93 -10.04
C PRO A 50 4.81 7.97 -11.23
N SER A 51 4.26 8.40 -12.36
CA SER A 51 4.27 7.61 -13.58
C SER A 51 4.63 8.49 -14.78
N ASP A 52 5.40 7.93 -15.70
CA ASP A 52 5.76 8.63 -16.92
C ASP A 52 4.63 8.65 -17.95
N LYS A 53 3.67 7.77 -17.79
CA LYS A 53 2.61 7.57 -18.78
C LYS A 53 1.24 8.03 -18.33
N ALA A 54 1.12 8.35 -17.06
CA ALA A 54 -0.16 8.76 -16.47
C ALA A 54 0.11 9.75 -15.35
N ASP A 55 -0.96 10.28 -14.75
CA ASP A 55 -0.81 11.19 -13.64
C ASP A 55 -0.18 10.52 -12.42
N PHE A 56 -0.47 9.25 -12.23
CA PHE A 56 0.11 8.47 -11.14
C PHE A 56 -0.05 6.98 -11.44
N ARG A 57 0.67 6.18 -10.66
CA ARG A 57 0.62 4.73 -10.73
C ARG A 57 0.37 4.19 -9.32
N MET A 58 -0.46 3.16 -9.20
CA MET A 58 -0.71 2.54 -7.91
C MET A 58 -0.20 1.11 -7.91
N ARG A 59 0.44 0.72 -6.81
CA ARG A 59 0.85 -0.65 -6.57
C ARG A 59 0.20 -1.12 -5.28
N MET A 60 -0.41 -2.31 -5.31
CA MET A 60 -1.08 -2.87 -4.15
C MET A 60 -0.37 -4.12 -3.67
N PHE A 61 -0.19 -4.21 -2.36
CA PHE A 61 0.42 -5.38 -1.73
C PHE A 61 -0.57 -5.94 -0.70
N ASN A 62 -0.74 -7.26 -0.73
CA ASN A 62 -1.62 -7.94 0.19
C ASN A 62 -0.98 -8.07 1.57
N ALA A 63 -1.76 -8.49 2.57
CA ALA A 63 -1.26 -8.63 3.93
C ALA A 63 -0.12 -9.65 4.05
N ASP A 64 -0.05 -10.61 3.12
CA ASP A 64 1.01 -11.61 3.10
C ASP A 64 2.26 -11.14 2.35
N GLY A 65 2.26 -9.91 1.87
CA GLY A 65 3.38 -9.33 1.14
C GLY A 65 3.34 -9.50 -0.36
N SER A 66 2.43 -10.31 -0.88
CA SER A 66 2.33 -10.51 -2.32
C SER A 66 1.76 -9.28 -3.01
N GLU A 67 2.27 -8.97 -4.20
CA GLU A 67 1.75 -7.86 -4.98
C GLU A 67 0.54 -8.31 -5.79
N GLY A 68 -0.57 -7.56 -5.65
CA GLY A 68 -1.77 -7.81 -6.40
C GLY A 68 -1.87 -6.93 -7.64
N ASN A 69 -2.88 -7.20 -8.46
CA ASN A 69 -3.18 -6.38 -9.61
C ASN A 69 -4.19 -5.31 -9.26
N MET A 70 -3.82 -4.06 -9.48
CA MET A 70 -4.74 -2.95 -9.40
C MET A 70 -5.35 -2.75 -10.77
N CYS A 71 -6.51 -3.30 -10.97
CA CYS A 71 -7.20 -3.12 -12.23
C CYS A 71 -7.85 -1.76 -12.28
N GLY A 72 -7.85 -1.15 -13.38
CA GLY A 72 -8.55 0.06 -13.56
C GLY A 72 -7.82 1.24 -13.59
N ASN A 73 -6.93 0.85 -13.51
CA ASN A 73 -6.43 1.75 -13.80
C ASN A 73 -6.75 2.94 -14.04
#